data_dd20430eea222a1c8dd1b4e66627b755
#
_entry.id   dd20430eea222a1c8dd1b4e66627b755
#
_cell.length_a   1.000
_cell.length_b   1.000
_cell.length_c   1.000
_cell.angle_alpha   90.00
_cell.angle_beta   90.00
_cell.angle_gamma   90.00
#
_symmetry.space_group_name_H-M   'P 1'
#
loop_
_entity.id
_entity.type
_entity.pdbx_description
1 polymer ?
#
loop_
_entity_poly.entity_id
_entity_poly.type
_entity_poly.pdbx_seq_one_letter_code
_entity_poly.pdbx_strand_id
1 'polypeptide(L)'
;QHEKLFLAGDAAHIVPPTGAKGMNVAIADVEILAAALERFYASGDESGLKSYSEECLRRVWRVQHFSFFMTSMLHRPANQDPFEAQLQRAQLEYVCSSEAAARSLAENYVGLDRV
;
A
#
# COMPACT_ATOMS: atom_id res chain seq x y z
N GLN A 1 -9.55 3.13 13.17
CA GLN A 1 -10.40 2.81 14.32
C GLN A 1 -10.68 4.06 15.14
N HIS A 2 -11.90 4.20 15.61
CA HIS A 2 -12.30 5.20 16.60
C HIS A 2 -13.19 4.51 17.63
N GLU A 3 -12.72 4.40 18.88
CA GLU A 3 -13.38 3.64 19.93
C GLU A 3 -13.76 2.21 19.47
N LYS A 4 -15.08 1.91 19.35
CA LYS A 4 -15.61 0.62 18.89
C LYS A 4 -15.95 0.59 17.39
N LEU A 5 -15.72 1.68 16.66
CA LEU A 5 -15.91 1.76 15.21
C LEU A 5 -14.61 1.38 14.48
N PHE A 6 -14.71 0.36 13.65
CA PHE A 6 -13.64 -0.10 12.77
C PHE A 6 -14.00 0.15 11.32
N LEU A 7 -13.08 0.70 10.55
CA LEU A 7 -13.21 0.86 9.11
C LEU A 7 -12.21 -0.07 8.43
N ALA A 8 -12.58 -0.65 7.30
CA ALA A 8 -11.73 -1.53 6.50
C ALA A 8 -11.89 -1.21 5.01
N GLY A 9 -10.85 -1.46 4.22
CA GLY A 9 -10.86 -1.25 2.79
C GLY A 9 -11.06 0.21 2.39
N ASP A 10 -11.79 0.45 1.32
CA ASP A 10 -12.00 1.78 0.75
C ASP A 10 -12.70 2.77 1.70
N ALA A 11 -13.45 2.25 2.69
CA ALA A 11 -14.02 3.08 3.75
C ALA A 11 -12.95 3.71 4.65
N ALA A 12 -11.79 3.07 4.77
CA ALA A 12 -10.66 3.53 5.59
C ALA A 12 -9.58 4.23 4.75
N HIS A 13 -9.37 3.80 3.51
CA HIS A 13 -8.30 4.29 2.64
C HIS A 13 -8.60 4.04 1.16
N ILE A 14 -8.28 5.01 0.33
CA ILE A 14 -8.33 4.88 -1.13
C ILE A 14 -6.90 4.89 -1.66
N VAL A 15 -6.57 3.87 -2.46
CA VAL A 15 -5.24 3.70 -3.06
C VAL A 15 -5.32 4.02 -4.55
N PRO A 16 -4.35 4.73 -5.15
CA PRO A 16 -4.31 4.94 -6.59
C PRO A 16 -4.37 3.59 -7.34
N PRO A 17 -5.06 3.51 -8.49
CA PRO A 17 -5.26 2.25 -9.21
C PRO A 17 -3.97 1.68 -9.81
N THR A 18 -2.94 2.50 -9.99
CA THR A 18 -1.64 2.07 -10.51
C THR A 18 -0.99 1.08 -9.56
N GLY A 19 -0.73 -0.13 -10.07
CA GLY A 19 -0.20 -1.24 -9.26
C GLY A 19 -1.27 -2.21 -8.73
N ALA A 20 -2.56 -1.92 -8.92
CA ALA A 20 -3.69 -2.82 -8.62
C ALA A 20 -3.70 -3.36 -7.16
N LYS A 21 -3.37 -2.52 -6.17
CA LYS A 21 -3.19 -2.94 -4.77
C LYS A 21 -4.43 -2.77 -3.89
N GLY A 22 -5.43 -1.97 -4.30
CA GLY A 22 -6.57 -1.59 -3.44
C GLY A 22 -7.32 -2.79 -2.85
N MET A 23 -7.70 -3.75 -3.68
CA MET A 23 -8.40 -4.95 -3.24
C MET A 23 -7.57 -5.79 -2.25
N ASN A 24 -6.28 -5.98 -2.53
CA ASN A 24 -5.40 -6.79 -1.66
C ASN A 24 -5.23 -6.15 -0.28
N VAL A 25 -5.15 -4.82 -0.22
CA VAL A 25 -5.08 -4.08 1.06
C VAL A 25 -6.40 -4.19 1.81
N ALA A 26 -7.54 -4.07 1.11
CA ALA A 26 -8.86 -4.22 1.71
C ALA A 26 -9.08 -5.62 2.32
N ILE A 27 -8.68 -6.69 1.60
CA ILE A 27 -8.75 -8.06 2.10
C ILE A 27 -7.85 -8.23 3.34
N ALA A 28 -6.65 -7.67 3.31
CA ALA A 28 -5.73 -7.75 4.44
C ALA A 28 -6.25 -7.04 5.70
N ASP A 29 -6.96 -5.91 5.56
CA ASP A 29 -7.64 -5.26 6.69
C ASP A 29 -8.68 -6.19 7.32
N VAL A 30 -9.47 -6.86 6.47
CA VAL A 30 -10.50 -7.80 6.93
C VAL A 30 -9.88 -8.99 7.66
N GLU A 31 -8.78 -9.56 7.15
CA GLU A 31 -8.06 -10.66 7.81
C GLU A 31 -7.56 -10.27 9.20
N ILE A 32 -6.95 -9.09 9.33
CA ILE A 32 -6.44 -8.59 10.61
C ILE A 32 -7.58 -8.34 11.59
N LEU A 33 -8.66 -7.68 11.12
CA LEU A 33 -9.81 -7.38 11.97
C LEU A 33 -10.55 -8.65 12.41
N ALA A 34 -10.75 -9.61 11.50
CA ALA A 34 -11.40 -10.88 11.83
C ALA A 34 -10.62 -11.66 12.89
N ALA A 35 -9.30 -11.80 12.74
CA ALA A 35 -8.46 -12.47 13.71
C ALA A 35 -8.45 -11.77 15.08
N ALA A 36 -8.51 -10.43 15.09
CA ALA A 36 -8.61 -9.66 16.33
C ALA A 36 -9.97 -9.85 17.03
N LEU A 37 -11.07 -9.87 16.27
CA LEU A 37 -12.41 -10.12 16.78
C LEU A 37 -12.56 -11.56 17.32
N GLU A 38 -12.05 -12.55 16.60
CA GLU A 38 -12.05 -13.95 17.07
C GLU A 38 -11.38 -14.08 18.45
N ARG A 39 -10.20 -13.49 18.62
CA ARG A 39 -9.50 -13.50 19.91
C ARG A 39 -10.28 -12.80 21.01
N PHE A 40 -10.85 -11.64 20.68
CA PHE A 40 -11.68 -10.89 21.62
C PHE A 40 -12.89 -11.71 22.12
N TYR A 41 -13.63 -12.33 21.21
CA TYR A 41 -14.81 -13.12 21.59
C TYR A 41 -14.46 -14.45 22.25
N ALA A 42 -13.30 -15.04 21.93
CA ALA A 42 -12.87 -16.30 22.55
C ALA A 42 -12.30 -16.13 23.96
N SER A 43 -11.59 -15.03 24.26
CA SER A 43 -10.81 -14.86 25.48
C SER A 43 -10.92 -13.49 26.15
N GLY A 44 -11.60 -12.53 25.53
CA GLY A 44 -11.60 -11.13 25.98
C GLY A 44 -10.32 -10.36 25.66
N ASP A 45 -9.41 -10.93 24.85
CA ASP A 45 -8.16 -10.26 24.47
C ASP A 45 -8.42 -9.12 23.47
N GLU A 46 -8.25 -7.88 23.94
CA GLU A 46 -8.40 -6.65 23.15
C GLU A 46 -7.13 -6.22 22.41
N SER A 47 -6.01 -6.90 22.59
CA SER A 47 -4.70 -6.46 22.08
C SER A 47 -4.72 -6.24 20.56
N GLY A 48 -5.28 -7.19 19.81
CA GLY A 48 -5.41 -7.10 18.35
C GLY A 48 -6.34 -5.97 17.89
N LEU A 49 -7.42 -5.70 18.64
CA LEU A 49 -8.31 -4.59 18.33
C LEU A 49 -7.61 -3.24 18.57
N LYS A 50 -6.81 -3.12 19.61
CA LYS A 50 -6.05 -1.91 19.94
C LYS A 50 -4.94 -1.61 18.93
N SER A 51 -4.27 -2.65 18.40
CA SER A 51 -3.21 -2.52 17.40
C SER A 51 -3.70 -2.43 15.94
N TYR A 52 -4.99 -2.68 15.69
CA TYR A 52 -5.57 -2.78 14.35
C TYR A 52 -5.19 -1.62 13.42
N SER A 53 -5.41 -0.37 13.85
CA SER A 53 -5.13 0.81 13.03
C SER A 53 -3.64 0.93 12.69
N GLU A 54 -2.76 0.69 13.66
CA GLU A 54 -1.32 0.80 13.42
C GLU A 54 -0.84 -0.27 12.44
N GLU A 55 -1.30 -1.51 12.60
CA GLU A 55 -0.92 -2.61 11.73
C GLU A 55 -1.41 -2.41 10.29
N CYS A 56 -2.68 -2.02 10.10
CA CYS A 56 -3.24 -1.73 8.80
C CYS A 56 -2.56 -0.52 8.14
N LEU A 57 -2.39 0.59 8.85
CA LEU A 57 -1.79 1.82 8.30
C LEU A 57 -0.34 1.61 7.87
N ARG A 58 0.43 0.78 8.56
CA ARG A 58 1.81 0.45 8.14
C ARG A 58 1.83 -0.15 6.73
N ARG A 59 0.90 -1.04 6.42
CA ARG A 59 0.74 -1.63 5.08
C ARG A 59 0.21 -0.61 4.07
N VAL A 60 -0.82 0.13 4.45
CA VAL A 60 -1.44 1.16 3.60
C VAL A 60 -0.41 2.17 3.12
N TRP A 61 0.44 2.70 4.00
CA TRP A 61 1.46 3.68 3.62
C TRP A 61 2.51 3.11 2.66
N ARG A 62 2.90 1.84 2.80
CA ARG A 62 3.79 1.18 1.81
C ARG A 62 3.12 1.10 0.44
N VAL A 63 1.86 0.69 0.40
CA VAL A 63 1.10 0.57 -0.85
C VAL A 63 0.84 1.94 -1.47
N GLN A 64 0.50 2.95 -0.67
CA GLN A 64 0.36 4.33 -1.14
C GLN A 64 1.65 4.83 -1.78
N HIS A 65 2.77 4.69 -1.09
CA HIS A 65 4.08 5.08 -1.62
C HIS A 65 4.38 4.40 -2.96
N PHE A 66 4.20 3.08 -3.03
CA PHE A 66 4.42 2.33 -4.26
C PHE A 66 3.49 2.77 -5.40
N SER A 67 2.20 2.96 -5.12
CA SER A 67 1.22 3.36 -6.12
C SER A 67 1.49 4.78 -6.64
N PHE A 68 1.86 5.71 -5.77
CA PHE A 68 2.29 7.05 -6.17
C PHE A 68 3.58 7.04 -6.99
N PHE A 69 4.57 6.25 -6.59
CA PHE A 69 5.81 6.06 -7.34
C PHE A 69 5.52 5.53 -8.75
N MET A 70 4.71 4.47 -8.87
CA MET A 70 4.32 3.91 -10.16
C MET A 70 3.55 4.92 -11.01
N THR A 71 2.64 5.67 -10.41
CA THR A 71 1.88 6.71 -11.10
C THR A 71 2.81 7.79 -11.64
N SER A 72 3.72 8.31 -10.83
CA SER A 72 4.68 9.35 -11.25
C SER A 72 5.62 8.87 -12.34
N MET A 73 5.99 7.60 -12.33
CA MET A 73 6.88 7.01 -13.33
C MET A 73 6.18 6.74 -14.67
N LEU A 74 4.90 6.31 -14.65
CA LEU A 74 4.21 5.80 -15.83
C LEU A 74 3.23 6.80 -16.45
N HIS A 75 2.64 7.71 -15.66
CA HIS A 75 1.67 8.67 -16.16
C HIS A 75 2.32 10.00 -16.52
N ARG A 76 2.00 10.50 -17.71
CA ARG A 76 2.43 11.81 -18.19
C ARG A 76 1.27 12.80 -18.08
N PRO A 77 1.35 13.80 -17.19
CA PRO A 77 0.37 14.89 -17.13
C PRO A 77 0.33 15.68 -18.44
N ALA A 78 -0.87 16.17 -18.81
CA ALA A 78 -1.04 16.94 -20.05
C ALA A 78 -0.17 18.22 -20.09
N ASN A 79 0.07 18.83 -18.91
CA ASN A 79 0.84 20.07 -18.76
C ASN A 79 2.20 19.82 -18.11
N GLN A 80 2.83 18.67 -18.37
CA GLN A 80 4.12 18.34 -17.80
C GLN A 80 5.22 19.28 -18.33
N ASP A 81 6.00 19.85 -17.41
CA ASP A 81 7.19 20.62 -17.76
C ASP A 81 8.20 19.73 -18.50
N PRO A 82 8.88 20.25 -19.56
CA PRO A 82 9.93 19.52 -20.27
C PRO A 82 11.04 18.97 -19.37
N PHE A 83 11.42 19.67 -18.32
CA PHE A 83 12.41 19.19 -17.35
C PHE A 83 11.88 17.98 -16.57
N GLU A 84 10.65 18.03 -16.06
CA GLU A 84 10.00 16.90 -15.38
C GLU A 84 9.87 15.68 -16.30
N ALA A 85 9.57 15.91 -17.59
CA ALA A 85 9.51 14.85 -18.58
C ALA A 85 10.85 14.14 -18.77
N GLN A 86 11.97 14.87 -18.72
CA GLN A 86 13.29 14.28 -18.78
C GLN A 86 13.65 13.50 -17.51
N LEU A 87 13.28 14.00 -16.32
CA LEU A 87 13.45 13.27 -15.07
C LEU A 87 12.68 11.95 -15.05
N GLN A 88 11.44 11.96 -15.54
CA GLN A 88 10.62 10.75 -15.64
C GLN A 88 11.25 9.73 -16.59
N ARG A 89 11.75 10.17 -17.75
CA ARG A 89 12.46 9.30 -18.70
C ARG A 89 13.72 8.70 -18.08
N ALA A 90 14.53 9.50 -17.42
CA ALA A 90 15.74 9.03 -16.73
C ALA A 90 15.41 7.99 -15.65
N GLN A 91 14.30 8.18 -14.90
CA GLN A 91 13.84 7.21 -13.92
C GLN A 91 13.44 5.87 -14.57
N LEU A 92 12.71 5.91 -15.70
CA LEU A 92 12.34 4.72 -16.46
C LEU A 92 13.57 3.98 -17.00
N GLU A 93 14.51 4.72 -17.60
CA GLU A 93 15.76 4.15 -18.11
C GLU A 93 16.58 3.50 -16.99
N TYR A 94 16.65 4.14 -15.82
CA TYR A 94 17.32 3.58 -14.65
C TYR A 94 16.70 2.26 -14.21
N VAL A 95 15.38 2.20 -14.07
CA VAL A 95 14.68 0.97 -13.66
C VAL A 95 14.87 -0.15 -14.70
N CYS A 96 14.86 0.19 -16.00
CA CYS A 96 15.04 -0.79 -17.07
C CYS A 96 16.48 -1.30 -17.22
N SER A 97 17.48 -0.50 -16.82
CA SER A 97 18.89 -0.81 -17.01
C SER A 97 19.60 -1.35 -15.75
N SER A 98 19.05 -1.10 -14.57
CA SER A 98 19.63 -1.52 -13.29
C SER A 98 18.92 -2.74 -12.73
N GLU A 99 19.63 -3.86 -12.57
CA GLU A 99 19.09 -5.07 -11.93
C GLU A 99 18.59 -4.80 -10.51
N ALA A 100 19.32 -4.00 -9.74
CA ALA A 100 18.95 -3.65 -8.38
C ALA A 100 17.64 -2.84 -8.33
N ALA A 101 17.47 -1.86 -9.24
CA ALA A 101 16.27 -1.06 -9.34
C ALA A 101 15.06 -1.91 -9.80
N ALA A 102 15.26 -2.78 -10.78
CA ALA A 102 14.22 -3.70 -11.25
C ALA A 102 13.80 -4.68 -10.15
N ARG A 103 14.75 -5.22 -9.39
CA ARG A 103 14.47 -6.10 -8.25
C ARG A 103 13.69 -5.37 -7.16
N SER A 104 14.10 -4.16 -6.79
CA SER A 104 13.37 -3.34 -5.81
C SER A 104 11.93 -3.05 -6.26
N LEU A 105 11.74 -2.73 -7.54
CA LEU A 105 10.39 -2.56 -8.11
C LEU A 105 9.55 -3.84 -8.00
N ALA A 106 10.13 -4.99 -8.35
CA ALA A 106 9.45 -6.28 -8.30
C ALA A 106 9.06 -6.67 -6.86
N GLU A 107 9.95 -6.47 -5.88
CA GLU A 107 9.66 -6.70 -4.46
C GLU A 107 8.49 -5.84 -3.96
N ASN A 108 8.48 -4.55 -4.32
CA ASN A 108 7.38 -3.66 -3.96
C ASN A 108 6.07 -4.02 -4.69
N TYR A 109 6.18 -4.52 -5.92
CA TYR A 109 5.02 -4.96 -6.70
C TYR A 109 4.38 -6.23 -6.12
N VAL A 110 5.18 -7.24 -5.79
CA VAL A 110 4.69 -8.49 -5.15
C VAL A 110 4.22 -8.21 -3.73
N GLY A 111 4.88 -7.33 -3.04
CA GLY A 111 4.73 -7.06 -1.61
C GLY A 111 5.78 -7.84 -0.82
N LEU A 112 6.32 -7.21 0.21
CA LEU A 112 7.18 -7.90 1.15
C LEU A 112 6.33 -8.80 2.02
N ASP A 113 6.78 -10.02 2.24
CA ASP A 113 6.17 -10.94 3.20
C ASP A 113 6.01 -10.28 4.57
N ARG A 114 5.03 -10.75 5.32
CA ARG A 114 4.72 -10.22 6.65
C ARG A 114 5.98 -10.31 7.54
N VAL A 115 6.64 -9.19 7.72
CA VAL A 115 7.66 -9.02 8.77
C VAL A 115 6.99 -8.44 9.99
#